data_ac3c66e90ccb39440236c121b2dd4854
#
_entry.id   ac3c66e90ccb39440236c121b2dd4854
#
_cell.length_a   1.000
_cell.length_b   1.000
_cell.length_c   1.000
_cell.angle_alpha   90.00
_cell.angle_beta   90.00
_cell.angle_gamma   90.00
#
_symmetry.space_group_name_H-M   'P 1'
#
loop_
_entity.id
_entity.type
_entity.pdbx_description
1 polymer ?
#
loop_
_entity_poly.entity_id
_entity_poly.type
_entity_poly.pdbx_seq_one_letter_code
_entity_poly.pdbx_strand_id
1 'polypeptide(L)'
;NLVRGLDYYSNTVFEIVTNKLGSQGTVLAGGRYDTLVEQMGGKETPAFGFAMGVERIMLLLGNKALDDKEKFVIVWLGAETKTEAFKVAQNLRNNGLQVVLEYEEKSMKAQMKRADKVGATKVLILGEDEVKEGKIVLKDFATGTQEKYDINEILNILKK
;
A
#
# COMPACT_ATOMS: atom_id res chain seq x y z
N ASN A 1 -22.66 12.24 27.91
CA ASN A 1 -21.54 13.08 27.40
C ASN A 1 -20.30 12.23 27.29
N LEU A 2 -19.71 12.16 26.09
CA LEU A 2 -18.44 11.50 25.87
C LEU A 2 -17.32 12.33 26.49
N VAL A 3 -16.58 11.75 27.42
CA VAL A 3 -15.39 12.39 28.04
C VAL A 3 -14.18 11.60 27.63
N ARG A 4 -13.17 12.27 27.06
CA ARG A 4 -11.88 11.72 26.71
C ARG A 4 -10.82 12.18 27.70
N GLY A 5 -9.88 11.30 28.03
CA GLY A 5 -8.76 11.61 28.94
C GLY A 5 -7.65 12.47 28.32
N LEU A 6 -7.93 13.20 27.24
CA LEU A 6 -7.00 14.06 26.51
C LEU A 6 -7.54 15.49 26.54
N ASP A 7 -6.76 16.40 27.04
CA ASP A 7 -7.14 17.79 27.33
C ASP A 7 -6.99 18.75 26.13
N TYR A 8 -6.37 18.30 25.04
CA TYR A 8 -6.19 19.09 23.82
C TYR A 8 -7.43 19.13 22.90
N TYR A 9 -8.46 18.31 23.18
CA TYR A 9 -9.68 18.36 22.36
C TYR A 9 -10.50 19.61 22.64
N SER A 10 -11.00 20.22 21.56
CA SER A 10 -11.95 21.31 21.57
C SER A 10 -13.30 20.83 21.03
N ASN A 11 -14.40 21.24 21.63
CA ASN A 11 -15.80 21.11 21.22
C ASN A 11 -16.29 19.74 20.70
N THR A 12 -15.59 19.11 19.72
CA THR A 12 -16.06 17.90 19.06
C THR A 12 -15.15 16.73 19.36
N VAL A 13 -15.70 15.67 19.94
CA VAL A 13 -15.05 14.37 20.09
C VAL A 13 -15.99 13.27 19.59
N PHE A 14 -15.44 12.19 19.08
CA PHE A 14 -16.21 11.05 18.59
C PHE A 14 -15.50 9.73 18.84
N GLU A 15 -16.29 8.67 18.90
CA GLU A 15 -15.82 7.28 18.96
C GLU A 15 -16.67 6.40 18.06
N ILE A 16 -16.02 5.40 17.47
CA ILE A 16 -16.69 4.27 16.85
C ILE A 16 -16.50 3.07 17.76
N VAL A 17 -17.61 2.52 18.24
CA VAL A 17 -17.65 1.46 19.24
C VAL A 17 -18.32 0.21 18.66
N THR A 18 -17.82 -0.96 19.06
CA THR A 18 -18.41 -2.26 18.71
C THR A 18 -18.70 -3.09 19.96
N ASN A 19 -19.75 -3.87 19.93
CA ASN A 19 -20.07 -4.82 21.01
C ASN A 19 -19.37 -6.18 20.82
N LYS A 20 -18.64 -6.37 19.71
CA LYS A 20 -18.01 -7.66 19.35
C LYS A 20 -16.67 -7.91 20.02
N LEU A 21 -16.08 -6.89 20.67
CA LEU A 21 -14.74 -6.95 21.29
C LEU A 21 -14.79 -6.83 22.82
N GLY A 22 -15.93 -7.14 23.44
CA GLY A 22 -16.10 -7.08 24.90
C GLY A 22 -15.82 -5.68 25.47
N SER A 23 -15.01 -5.61 26.53
CA SER A 23 -14.67 -4.34 27.22
C SER A 23 -13.80 -3.39 26.38
N GLN A 24 -13.21 -3.86 25.29
CA GLN A 24 -12.35 -3.07 24.40
C GLN A 24 -13.08 -2.61 23.13
N GLY A 25 -14.33 -2.18 23.28
CA GLY A 25 -15.23 -1.89 22.17
C GLY A 25 -14.85 -0.71 21.28
N THR A 26 -14.08 0.28 21.77
CA THR A 26 -13.69 1.44 20.96
C THR A 26 -12.67 1.05 19.90
N VAL A 27 -13.04 1.12 18.63
CA VAL A 27 -12.19 0.75 17.49
C VAL A 27 -11.46 1.95 16.92
N LEU A 28 -12.11 3.11 16.95
CA LEU A 28 -11.59 4.36 16.45
C LEU A 28 -12.10 5.49 17.35
N ALA A 29 -11.27 6.49 17.61
CA ALA A 29 -11.66 7.69 18.33
C ALA A 29 -10.86 8.90 17.88
N GLY A 30 -11.45 10.06 17.95
CA GLY A 30 -10.84 11.30 17.54
C GLY A 30 -11.65 12.52 17.93
N GLY A 31 -11.26 13.65 17.41
CA GLY A 31 -11.93 14.91 17.63
C GLY A 31 -11.20 16.10 17.00
N ARG A 32 -11.76 17.24 17.26
CA ARG A 32 -11.21 18.53 16.86
C ARG A 32 -10.24 19.01 17.95
N TYR A 33 -9.14 19.63 17.55
CA TYR A 33 -8.17 20.24 18.46
C TYR A 33 -7.64 21.54 17.82
N ASP A 34 -8.03 22.67 18.41
CA ASP A 34 -7.76 23.99 17.85
C ASP A 34 -6.45 24.57 18.33
N THR A 35 -5.99 24.22 19.51
CA THR A 35 -4.83 24.83 20.17
C THR A 35 -3.56 23.95 20.17
N LEU A 36 -3.67 22.68 19.76
CA LEU A 36 -2.54 21.74 19.85
C LEU A 36 -1.33 22.18 19.04
N VAL A 37 -1.56 22.67 17.81
CA VAL A 37 -0.46 23.12 16.93
C VAL A 37 0.26 24.31 17.52
N GLU A 38 -0.46 25.26 18.13
CA GLU A 38 0.08 26.41 18.83
C GLU A 38 0.87 26.00 20.08
N GLN A 39 0.34 25.07 20.87
CA GLN A 39 1.03 24.53 22.06
C GLN A 39 2.35 23.83 21.69
N MET A 40 2.44 23.27 20.49
CA MET A 40 3.67 22.68 19.94
C MET A 40 4.60 23.68 19.27
N GLY A 41 4.33 25.00 19.38
CA GLY A 41 5.16 26.08 18.84
C GLY A 41 4.85 26.46 17.38
N GLY A 42 3.76 25.95 16.81
CA GLY A 42 3.29 26.33 15.48
C GLY A 42 2.40 27.59 15.52
N LYS A 43 1.83 27.94 14.38
CA LYS A 43 0.79 28.97 14.29
C LYS A 43 -0.54 28.41 14.78
N GLU A 44 -1.43 29.28 15.26
CA GLU A 44 -2.82 28.90 15.53
C GLU A 44 -3.42 28.23 14.28
N THR A 45 -3.73 26.93 14.42
CA THR A 45 -4.19 26.11 13.31
C THR A 45 -5.19 25.09 13.84
N PRO A 46 -6.49 25.35 13.65
CA PRO A 46 -7.52 24.36 13.97
C PRO A 46 -7.28 23.07 13.19
N ALA A 47 -7.34 21.95 13.88
CA ALA A 47 -7.10 20.65 13.29
C ALA A 47 -8.12 19.62 13.77
N PHE A 48 -8.22 18.54 13.02
CA PHE A 48 -9.09 17.41 13.29
C PHE A 48 -8.33 16.12 12.99
N GLY A 49 -8.46 15.14 13.84
CA GLY A 49 -7.79 13.87 13.65
C GLY A 49 -8.41 12.73 14.44
N PHE A 50 -7.95 11.54 14.16
CA PHE A 50 -8.37 10.33 14.86
C PHE A 50 -7.22 9.32 14.92
N ALA A 51 -7.35 8.40 15.87
CA ALA A 51 -6.56 7.18 15.93
C ALA A 51 -7.47 5.95 15.89
N MET A 52 -6.99 4.86 15.31
CA MET A 52 -7.73 3.58 15.28
C MET A 52 -6.83 2.42 15.66
N GLY A 53 -7.42 1.42 16.32
CA GLY A 53 -6.75 0.17 16.65
C GLY A 53 -6.77 -0.78 15.47
N VAL A 54 -5.64 -0.92 14.76
CA VAL A 54 -5.53 -1.82 13.60
C VAL A 54 -5.82 -3.26 14.02
N GLU A 55 -5.26 -3.72 15.15
CA GLU A 55 -5.47 -5.06 15.68
C GLU A 55 -6.95 -5.30 16.02
N ARG A 56 -7.66 -4.29 16.54
CA ARG A 56 -9.10 -4.38 16.81
C ARG A 56 -9.91 -4.55 15.54
N ILE A 57 -9.54 -3.84 14.47
CA ILE A 57 -10.17 -4.00 13.16
C ILE A 57 -9.88 -5.38 12.60
N MET A 58 -8.65 -5.87 12.72
CA MET A 58 -8.29 -7.23 12.29
C MET A 58 -9.10 -8.30 13.03
N LEU A 59 -9.30 -8.15 14.35
CA LEU A 59 -10.16 -9.05 15.12
C LEU A 59 -11.62 -9.03 14.64
N LEU A 60 -12.13 -7.86 14.27
CA LEU A 60 -13.50 -7.71 13.74
C LEU A 60 -13.66 -8.32 12.35
N LEU A 61 -12.64 -8.24 11.52
CA LEU A 61 -12.62 -8.89 10.20
C LEU A 61 -12.59 -10.42 10.31
N GLY A 62 -12.09 -10.94 11.45
CA GLY A 62 -11.97 -12.37 11.69
C GLY A 62 -10.99 -13.02 10.70
N ASN A 63 -11.14 -14.35 10.58
CA ASN A 63 -10.36 -15.14 9.62
C ASN A 63 -10.95 -15.03 8.19
N LYS A 64 -11.19 -13.82 7.72
CA LYS A 64 -11.32 -13.66 6.26
C LYS A 64 -9.99 -14.07 5.67
N ALA A 65 -9.95 -15.23 5.06
CA ALA A 65 -8.84 -15.60 4.20
C ALA A 65 -8.64 -14.43 3.23
N LEU A 66 -7.50 -13.79 3.29
CA LEU A 66 -7.09 -12.89 2.23
C LEU A 66 -7.11 -13.78 0.99
N ASP A 67 -7.90 -13.41 -0.01
CA ASP A 67 -7.87 -14.08 -1.30
C ASP A 67 -6.41 -14.25 -1.68
N ASP A 68 -5.99 -15.49 -1.92
CA ASP A 68 -4.63 -15.79 -2.35
C ASP A 68 -4.50 -15.42 -3.83
N LYS A 69 -4.68 -14.12 -4.09
CA LYS A 69 -4.59 -13.57 -5.43
C LYS A 69 -3.17 -13.69 -5.93
N GLU A 70 -3.08 -13.93 -7.22
CA GLU A 70 -1.80 -13.92 -7.91
C GLU A 70 -0.98 -12.66 -7.57
N LYS A 71 0.28 -12.85 -7.19
CA LYS A 71 1.19 -11.77 -6.79
C LYS A 71 2.14 -11.44 -7.91
N PHE A 72 2.19 -10.19 -8.25
CA PHE A 72 3.10 -9.63 -9.23
C PHE A 72 4.21 -8.86 -8.52
N VAL A 73 5.43 -8.96 -9.00
CA VAL A 73 6.54 -8.13 -8.50
C VAL A 73 7.06 -7.28 -9.64
N ILE A 74 7.25 -5.99 -9.39
CA ILE A 74 7.96 -5.13 -10.32
C ILE A 74 9.40 -5.00 -9.87
N VAL A 75 10.31 -5.38 -10.76
CA VAL A 75 11.75 -5.22 -10.65
C VAL A 75 12.15 -4.06 -11.54
N TRP A 76 12.86 -3.10 -11.00
CA TRP A 76 13.34 -1.94 -11.74
C TRP A 76 14.83 -1.71 -11.53
N LEU A 77 15.52 -1.20 -12.54
CA LEU A 77 16.96 -1.00 -12.58
C LEU A 77 17.28 0.37 -13.16
N GLY A 78 18.09 1.13 -12.43
CA GLY A 78 18.44 2.50 -12.78
C GLY A 78 17.48 3.53 -12.13
N ALA A 79 18.02 4.59 -11.58
CA ALA A 79 17.26 5.60 -10.83
C ALA A 79 16.13 6.24 -11.66
N GLU A 80 16.35 6.37 -12.97
CA GLU A 80 15.38 6.99 -13.88
C GLU A 80 14.15 6.13 -14.15
N THR A 81 14.26 4.80 -13.98
CA THR A 81 13.14 3.87 -14.18
C THR A 81 12.18 3.85 -13.00
N LYS A 82 12.61 4.31 -11.83
CA LYS A 82 11.84 4.28 -10.58
C LYS A 82 10.46 4.90 -10.74
N THR A 83 10.39 6.08 -11.31
CA THR A 83 9.11 6.81 -11.48
C THR A 83 8.13 6.01 -12.33
N GLU A 84 8.59 5.41 -13.41
CA GLU A 84 7.75 4.61 -14.29
C GLU A 84 7.31 3.31 -13.62
N ALA A 85 8.20 2.63 -12.90
CA ALA A 85 7.87 1.46 -12.10
C ALA A 85 6.76 1.75 -11.07
N PHE A 86 6.81 2.92 -10.42
CA PHE A 86 5.76 3.36 -9.49
C PHE A 86 4.43 3.61 -10.19
N LYS A 87 4.43 4.26 -11.35
CA LYS A 87 3.19 4.50 -12.13
C LYS A 87 2.55 3.18 -12.55
N VAL A 88 3.34 2.25 -13.07
CA VAL A 88 2.87 0.91 -13.43
C VAL A 88 2.31 0.18 -12.23
N ALA A 89 3.03 0.17 -11.09
CA ALA A 89 2.56 -0.47 -9.86
C ALA A 89 1.22 0.12 -9.39
N GLN A 90 1.09 1.44 -9.41
CA GLN A 90 -0.12 2.12 -8.99
C GLN A 90 -1.30 1.82 -9.92
N ASN A 91 -1.06 1.82 -11.23
CA ASN A 91 -2.09 1.47 -12.22
C ASN A 91 -2.60 0.03 -12.00
N LEU A 92 -1.71 -0.93 -11.83
CA LEU A 92 -2.07 -2.33 -11.60
C LEU A 92 -2.82 -2.49 -10.26
N ARG A 93 -2.38 -1.84 -9.19
CA ARG A 93 -3.05 -1.86 -7.87
C ARG A 93 -4.45 -1.24 -7.93
N ASN A 94 -4.62 -0.11 -8.62
CA ASN A 94 -5.92 0.53 -8.82
C ASN A 94 -6.91 -0.38 -9.56
N ASN A 95 -6.40 -1.34 -10.32
CA ASN A 95 -7.15 -2.34 -11.04
C ASN A 95 -7.30 -3.67 -10.28
N GLY A 96 -6.98 -3.70 -8.99
CA GLY A 96 -7.23 -4.82 -8.08
C GLY A 96 -6.18 -5.91 -8.08
N LEU A 97 -5.04 -5.71 -8.75
CA LEU A 97 -3.92 -6.66 -8.76
C LEU A 97 -3.03 -6.47 -7.53
N GLN A 98 -2.50 -7.57 -6.99
CA GLN A 98 -1.54 -7.54 -5.89
C GLN A 98 -0.14 -7.33 -6.43
N VAL A 99 0.41 -6.13 -6.24
CA VAL A 99 1.72 -5.76 -6.78
C VAL A 99 2.68 -5.38 -5.67
N VAL A 100 3.84 -6.02 -5.65
CA VAL A 100 4.97 -5.70 -4.77
C VAL A 100 6.02 -4.93 -5.57
N LEU A 101 6.56 -3.88 -4.97
CA LEU A 101 7.57 -3.02 -5.57
C LEU A 101 8.63 -2.69 -4.51
N GLU A 102 9.90 -2.70 -4.88
CA GLU A 102 10.98 -2.16 -4.05
C GLU A 102 10.99 -0.64 -4.12
N TYR A 103 11.14 0.00 -2.95
CA TYR A 103 11.20 1.47 -2.85
C TYR A 103 12.62 2.02 -2.94
N GLU A 104 13.60 1.17 -2.66
CA GLU A 104 15.03 1.48 -2.74
C GLU A 104 15.64 0.76 -3.94
N GLU A 105 16.67 1.36 -4.50
CA GLU A 105 17.42 0.72 -5.59
C GLU A 105 18.16 -0.51 -5.05
N LYS A 106 17.92 -1.64 -5.68
CA LYS A 106 18.56 -2.92 -5.36
C LYS A 106 18.99 -3.63 -6.64
N SER A 107 20.01 -4.47 -6.54
CA SER A 107 20.43 -5.28 -7.68
C SER A 107 19.30 -6.18 -8.19
N MET A 108 19.32 -6.52 -9.49
CA MET A 108 18.39 -7.49 -10.10
C MET A 108 18.27 -8.76 -9.27
N LYS A 109 19.41 -9.33 -8.86
CA LYS A 109 19.45 -10.56 -8.08
C LYS A 109 18.69 -10.43 -6.74
N ALA A 110 18.84 -9.31 -6.04
CA ALA A 110 18.18 -9.07 -4.77
C ALA A 110 16.67 -8.93 -4.95
N GLN A 111 16.22 -8.21 -5.97
CA GLN A 111 14.80 -8.02 -6.27
C GLN A 111 14.16 -9.32 -6.73
N MET A 112 14.82 -10.12 -7.56
CA MET A 112 14.34 -11.45 -8.00
C MET A 112 14.23 -12.43 -6.82
N LYS A 113 15.21 -12.44 -5.89
CA LYS A 113 15.14 -13.24 -4.67
C LYS A 113 13.96 -12.84 -3.79
N ARG A 114 13.63 -11.55 -3.74
CA ARG A 114 12.44 -11.07 -3.03
C ARG A 114 11.17 -11.52 -3.71
N ALA A 115 11.10 -11.46 -5.04
CA ALA A 115 9.97 -11.95 -5.81
C ALA A 115 9.65 -13.42 -5.48
N ASP A 116 10.66 -14.26 -5.46
CA ASP A 116 10.54 -15.67 -5.06
C ASP A 116 10.04 -15.80 -3.60
N LYS A 117 10.65 -15.06 -2.67
CA LYS A 117 10.29 -15.10 -1.25
C LYS A 117 8.84 -14.69 -0.96
N VAL A 118 8.27 -13.76 -1.72
CA VAL A 118 6.88 -13.32 -1.55
C VAL A 118 5.87 -14.22 -2.29
N GLY A 119 6.36 -15.24 -2.99
CA GLY A 119 5.55 -16.16 -3.77
C GLY A 119 4.95 -15.50 -5.01
N ALA A 120 5.73 -14.66 -5.70
CA ALA A 120 5.29 -14.08 -6.96
C ALA A 120 5.19 -15.16 -8.04
N THR A 121 4.11 -15.12 -8.81
CA THR A 121 3.94 -15.99 -9.98
C THR A 121 4.58 -15.39 -11.23
N LYS A 122 4.52 -14.06 -11.32
CA LYS A 122 5.06 -13.30 -12.46
C LYS A 122 5.84 -12.08 -11.99
N VAL A 123 6.87 -11.73 -12.75
CA VAL A 123 7.71 -10.55 -12.51
C VAL A 123 7.70 -9.64 -13.72
N LEU A 124 7.47 -8.37 -13.47
CA LEU A 124 7.54 -7.30 -14.44
C LEU A 124 8.89 -6.61 -14.30
N ILE A 125 9.68 -6.56 -15.36
CA ILE A 125 11.03 -6.01 -15.32
C ILE A 125 11.08 -4.74 -16.17
N LEU A 126 11.60 -3.68 -15.56
CA LEU A 126 11.82 -2.37 -16.16
C LEU A 126 13.28 -1.97 -16.01
N GLY A 127 13.99 -1.92 -17.10
CA GLY A 127 15.30 -1.29 -17.23
C GLY A 127 15.18 0.03 -17.97
N GLU A 128 16.30 0.73 -18.09
CA GLU A 128 16.35 2.03 -18.80
C GLU A 128 15.94 1.89 -20.27
N ASP A 129 16.35 0.79 -20.92
CA ASP A 129 16.02 0.54 -22.32
C ASP A 129 14.53 0.26 -22.49
N GLU A 130 13.94 -0.54 -21.60
CA GLU A 130 12.50 -0.82 -21.60
C GLU A 130 11.69 0.47 -21.45
N VAL A 131 12.08 1.35 -20.54
CA VAL A 131 11.39 2.64 -20.35
C VAL A 131 11.50 3.53 -21.57
N LYS A 132 12.68 3.62 -22.19
CA LYS A 132 12.89 4.40 -23.43
C LYS A 132 12.05 3.87 -24.60
N GLU A 133 11.88 2.57 -24.67
CA GLU A 133 11.07 1.90 -25.70
C GLU A 133 9.57 1.90 -25.40
N GLY A 134 9.14 2.32 -24.21
CA GLY A 134 7.75 2.20 -23.74
C GLY A 134 7.32 0.74 -23.53
N LYS A 135 8.27 -0.13 -23.20
CA LYS A 135 8.08 -1.58 -23.05
C LYS A 135 8.29 -2.03 -21.60
N ILE A 136 7.80 -3.22 -21.30
CA ILE A 136 8.01 -3.93 -20.05
C ILE A 136 8.21 -5.40 -20.32
N VAL A 137 9.11 -6.03 -19.61
CA VAL A 137 9.35 -7.47 -19.74
C VAL A 137 8.53 -8.21 -18.69
N LEU A 138 7.70 -9.12 -19.11
CA LEU A 138 6.95 -10.05 -18.25
C LEU A 138 7.71 -11.38 -18.20
N LYS A 139 8.09 -11.80 -17.00
CA LYS A 139 8.67 -13.11 -16.74
C LYS A 139 7.70 -13.94 -15.91
N ASP A 140 7.35 -15.10 -16.41
CA ASP A 140 6.57 -16.10 -15.69
C ASP A 140 7.51 -17.07 -14.95
N PHE A 141 7.28 -17.26 -13.63
CA PHE A 141 8.14 -18.13 -12.83
C PHE A 141 7.83 -19.61 -13.00
N ALA A 142 6.60 -19.96 -13.35
CA ALA A 142 6.20 -21.35 -13.52
C ALA A 142 6.77 -21.95 -14.82
N THR A 143 6.73 -21.18 -15.90
CA THR A 143 7.19 -21.62 -17.24
C THR A 143 8.63 -21.22 -17.54
N GLY A 144 9.15 -20.19 -16.84
CA GLY A 144 10.43 -19.57 -17.13
C GLY A 144 10.43 -18.70 -18.41
N THR A 145 9.28 -18.56 -19.05
CA THR A 145 9.13 -17.72 -20.25
C THR A 145 9.32 -16.25 -19.92
N GLN A 146 9.82 -15.50 -20.87
CA GLN A 146 10.08 -14.08 -20.75
C GLN A 146 9.71 -13.40 -22.07
N GLU A 147 8.80 -12.45 -22.02
CA GLU A 147 8.27 -11.76 -23.20
C GLU A 147 8.21 -10.25 -22.94
N LYS A 148 8.38 -9.47 -24.00
CA LYS A 148 8.35 -8.00 -23.94
C LYS A 148 7.02 -7.47 -24.48
N TYR A 149 6.35 -6.62 -23.69
CA TYR A 149 5.04 -6.05 -24.00
C TYR A 149 5.07 -4.53 -23.97
N ASP A 150 4.06 -3.91 -24.55
CA ASP A 150 3.81 -2.48 -24.36
C ASP A 150 3.39 -2.19 -22.92
N ILE A 151 3.97 -1.15 -22.32
CA ILE A 151 3.66 -0.77 -20.93
C ILE A 151 2.17 -0.46 -20.73
N ASN A 152 1.53 0.12 -21.75
CA ASN A 152 0.11 0.48 -21.68
C ASN A 152 -0.82 -0.72 -21.81
N GLU A 153 -0.33 -1.82 -22.39
CA GLU A 153 -1.13 -3.04 -22.59
C GLU A 153 -0.96 -4.06 -21.48
N ILE A 154 0.05 -3.89 -20.60
CA ILE A 154 0.38 -4.89 -19.60
C ILE A 154 -0.78 -5.25 -18.67
N LEU A 155 -1.63 -4.29 -18.32
CA LEU A 155 -2.81 -4.53 -17.50
C LEU A 155 -3.78 -5.54 -18.17
N ASN A 156 -4.00 -5.39 -19.48
CA ASN A 156 -4.90 -6.27 -20.22
C ASN A 156 -4.33 -7.69 -20.35
N ILE A 157 -3.01 -7.80 -20.43
CA ILE A 157 -2.29 -9.08 -20.49
C ILE A 157 -2.38 -9.82 -19.17
N LEU A 158 -2.24 -9.12 -18.04
CA LEU A 158 -2.28 -9.72 -16.71
C LEU A 158 -3.70 -10.06 -16.22
N LYS A 159 -4.74 -9.57 -16.87
CA LYS A 159 -6.14 -9.87 -16.53
C LYS A 159 -6.73 -11.04 -17.35
N LYS A 160 -5.99 -11.57 -18.30
CA LYS A 160 -6.37 -12.78 -19.07
C LYS A 160 -6.06 -14.06 -18.31
#